data_1ddab14d320311698890b2afa6cdc664
#
_entry.id   1ddab14d320311698890b2afa6cdc664
#
_cell.length_a   1.000
_cell.length_b   1.000
_cell.length_c   1.000
_cell.angle_alpha   90.00
_cell.angle_beta   90.00
_cell.angle_gamma   90.00
#
_symmetry.space_group_name_H-M   'P 1'
#
loop_
_entity.id
_entity.type
_entity.pdbx_description
1 polymer ?
#
loop_
_entity_poly.entity_id
_entity_poly.type
_entity_poly.pdbx_seq_one_letter_code
_entity_poly.pdbx_strand_id
1 'polypeptide(L)'
;RKGEFVSLDELLDDIGTDATRFFMLQRSHDTTVDLDLELARRTSNENPVYYVQYAHARIASILRKAGEGAEERAASAGFQAAASPVEPSERALIKRICELPDEVSETASRRAPHRLCAYGMAIAADFHAFYRDCQVVGAEGEGVEEARLGLCLLTKRAIARTLGLLGISAPERM
;
A
#
# COMPACT_ATOMS: atom_id res chain seq x y z
N ARG A 1 15.65 30.75 21.84
CA ARG A 1 14.72 30.62 20.70
C ARG A 1 13.32 30.56 21.27
N LYS A 2 12.45 31.53 21.00
CA LYS A 2 11.01 31.43 21.17
C LYS A 2 10.54 30.49 20.02
N GLY A 3 10.31 29.22 20.32
CA GLY A 3 9.64 28.30 19.38
C GLY A 3 8.17 28.65 19.38
N GLU A 4 7.55 28.76 18.23
CA GLU A 4 6.10 28.65 18.11
C GLU A 4 5.70 27.21 18.51
N PHE A 5 4.76 27.16 19.43
CA PHE A 5 4.25 25.87 19.91
C PHE A 5 3.01 25.52 19.06
N VAL A 6 3.09 24.45 18.31
CA VAL A 6 1.95 23.90 17.54
C VAL A 6 1.34 22.78 18.36
N SER A 7 0.05 22.88 18.66
CA SER A 7 -0.69 21.81 19.35
C SER A 7 -0.93 20.61 18.44
N LEU A 8 -1.23 19.44 19.03
CA LEU A 8 -1.60 18.27 18.27
C LEU A 8 -2.90 18.49 17.48
N ASP A 9 -3.86 19.21 18.05
CA ASP A 9 -5.14 19.52 17.38
C ASP A 9 -4.89 20.38 16.13
N GLU A 10 -4.06 21.43 16.23
CA GLU A 10 -3.67 22.24 15.07
C GLU A 10 -2.97 21.41 13.99
N LEU A 11 -2.12 20.45 14.36
CA LEU A 11 -1.48 19.54 13.42
C LEU A 11 -2.47 18.62 12.72
N LEU A 12 -3.43 18.06 13.46
CA LEU A 12 -4.48 17.19 12.91
C LEU A 12 -5.41 17.96 11.96
N ASP A 13 -5.72 19.22 12.27
CA ASP A 13 -6.53 20.09 11.42
C ASP A 13 -5.78 20.47 10.13
N ASP A 14 -4.47 20.61 10.18
CA ASP A 14 -3.63 21.03 9.06
C ASP A 14 -3.35 19.90 8.06
N ILE A 15 -2.85 18.75 8.51
CA ILE A 15 -2.42 17.65 7.63
C ILE A 15 -3.31 16.39 7.69
N GLY A 16 -4.29 16.38 8.59
CA GLY A 16 -5.19 15.26 8.79
C GLY A 16 -4.61 14.10 9.61
N THR A 17 -5.50 13.25 10.10
CA THR A 17 -5.14 12.12 10.99
C THR A 17 -4.21 11.10 10.32
N ASP A 18 -4.47 10.77 9.06
CA ASP A 18 -3.71 9.73 8.34
C ASP A 18 -2.25 10.15 8.12
N ALA A 19 -2.02 11.39 7.67
CA ALA A 19 -0.68 11.91 7.48
C ALA A 19 0.04 12.05 8.83
N THR A 20 -0.62 12.62 9.84
CA THR A 20 -0.06 12.73 11.19
C THR A 20 0.40 11.37 11.72
N ARG A 21 -0.47 10.33 11.66
CA ARG A 21 -0.11 8.97 12.10
C ARG A 21 1.07 8.41 11.33
N PHE A 22 1.05 8.51 10.01
CA PHE A 22 2.12 7.93 9.18
C PHE A 22 3.47 8.60 9.50
N PHE A 23 3.53 9.94 9.50
CA PHE A 23 4.77 10.68 9.75
C PHE A 23 5.31 10.45 11.16
N MET A 24 4.44 10.33 12.18
CA MET A 24 4.85 10.01 13.54
C MET A 24 5.34 8.56 13.71
N LEU A 25 4.72 7.60 12.98
CA LEU A 25 5.04 6.18 13.08
C LEU A 25 6.19 5.74 12.18
N GLN A 26 6.57 6.50 11.15
CA GLN A 26 7.61 6.08 10.19
C GLN A 26 9.03 6.07 10.76
N ARG A 27 9.24 6.64 11.95
CA ARG A 27 10.53 6.66 12.65
C ARG A 27 10.47 5.80 13.91
N SER A 28 11.63 5.29 14.31
CA SER A 28 11.78 4.63 15.60
C SER A 28 11.47 5.60 16.74
N HIS A 29 10.90 5.10 17.84
CA HIS A 29 10.60 5.87 19.03
C HIS A 29 11.84 6.54 19.68
N ASP A 30 13.04 6.04 19.38
CA ASP A 30 14.31 6.62 19.85
C ASP A 30 14.84 7.75 18.95
N THR A 31 14.14 8.04 17.85
CA THR A 31 14.60 9.01 16.85
C THR A 31 13.73 10.28 16.92
N THR A 32 14.38 11.44 17.02
CA THR A 32 13.67 12.72 16.90
C THR A 32 13.00 12.81 15.52
N VAL A 33 11.72 13.14 15.51
CA VAL A 33 10.96 13.36 14.27
C VAL A 33 11.07 14.83 13.88
N ASP A 34 11.65 15.09 12.72
CA ASP A 34 11.58 16.37 12.03
C ASP A 34 10.48 16.27 10.99
N LEU A 35 9.37 16.96 11.23
CA LEU A 35 8.15 16.84 10.42
C LEU A 35 8.13 17.93 9.35
N ASP A 36 8.26 17.50 8.10
CA ASP A 36 8.08 18.37 6.94
C ASP A 36 6.57 18.52 6.63
N LEU A 37 5.98 19.62 7.11
CA LEU A 37 4.56 19.93 6.93
C LEU A 37 4.20 20.19 5.46
N GLU A 38 5.11 20.78 4.69
CA GLU A 38 4.90 21.01 3.27
C GLU A 38 4.80 19.68 2.50
N LEU A 39 5.66 18.71 2.82
CA LEU A 39 5.60 17.37 2.28
C LEU A 39 4.32 16.65 2.71
N ALA A 40 3.92 16.79 3.97
CA ALA A 40 2.73 16.14 4.52
C ALA A 40 1.41 16.65 3.91
N ARG A 41 1.36 17.90 3.44
CA ARG A 41 0.20 18.49 2.75
C ARG A 41 0.09 18.08 1.28
N ARG A 42 1.16 17.55 0.67
CA ARG A 42 1.18 17.24 -0.76
C ARG A 42 0.25 16.07 -1.10
N THR A 43 -0.56 16.26 -2.12
CA THR A 43 -1.35 15.19 -2.76
C THR A 43 -0.59 14.63 -3.96
N SER A 44 0.61 14.13 -3.73
CA SER A 44 1.52 13.60 -4.75
C SER A 44 2.29 12.40 -4.25
N ASN A 45 2.95 11.68 -5.16
CA ASN A 45 3.77 10.50 -4.85
C ASN A 45 4.98 10.80 -3.94
N GLU A 46 5.32 12.06 -3.73
CA GLU A 46 6.36 12.46 -2.78
C GLU A 46 5.91 12.30 -1.33
N ASN A 47 4.60 12.47 -1.06
CA ASN A 47 4.02 12.23 0.25
C ASN A 47 3.85 10.72 0.49
N PRO A 48 4.55 10.12 1.47
CA PRO A 48 4.58 8.67 1.64
C PRO A 48 3.21 8.07 1.98
N VAL A 49 2.37 8.73 2.79
CA VAL A 49 1.03 8.22 3.08
C VAL A 49 0.14 8.25 1.84
N TYR A 50 0.18 9.36 1.10
CA TYR A 50 -0.55 9.49 -0.17
C TYR A 50 -0.13 8.41 -1.16
N TYR A 51 1.17 8.15 -1.28
CA TYR A 51 1.72 7.13 -2.20
C TYR A 51 1.15 5.73 -1.92
N VAL A 52 1.08 5.32 -0.65
CA VAL A 52 0.52 4.02 -0.27
C VAL A 52 -1.00 3.97 -0.48
N GLN A 53 -1.71 5.02 -0.07
CA GLN A 53 -3.16 5.12 -0.27
C GLN A 53 -3.53 5.15 -1.75
N TYR A 54 -2.75 5.87 -2.57
CA TYR A 54 -2.95 5.91 -4.02
C TYR A 54 -2.79 4.53 -4.67
N ALA A 55 -1.82 3.72 -4.23
CA ALA A 55 -1.69 2.34 -4.72
C ALA A 55 -2.98 1.54 -4.45
N HIS A 56 -3.55 1.63 -3.24
CA HIS A 56 -4.82 0.99 -2.89
C HIS A 56 -5.99 1.46 -3.77
N ALA A 57 -6.18 2.78 -3.90
CA ALA A 57 -7.24 3.36 -4.71
C ALA A 57 -7.11 3.01 -6.21
N ARG A 58 -5.86 2.94 -6.71
CA ARG A 58 -5.58 2.52 -8.09
C ARG A 58 -5.94 1.07 -8.33
N ILE A 59 -5.62 0.16 -7.41
CA ILE A 59 -6.03 -1.24 -7.50
C ILE A 59 -7.57 -1.35 -7.50
N ALA A 60 -8.25 -0.64 -6.61
CA ALA A 60 -9.70 -0.59 -6.59
C ALA A 60 -10.28 -0.11 -7.94
N SER A 61 -9.62 0.85 -8.59
CA SER A 61 -10.00 1.30 -9.95
C SER A 61 -9.78 0.23 -11.02
N ILE A 62 -8.70 -0.56 -10.93
CA ILE A 62 -8.43 -1.67 -11.85
C ILE A 62 -9.52 -2.73 -11.73
N LEU A 63 -9.86 -3.15 -10.51
CA LEU A 63 -10.90 -4.14 -10.25
C LEU A 63 -12.27 -3.67 -10.77
N ARG A 64 -12.62 -2.39 -10.57
CA ARG A 64 -13.85 -1.82 -11.16
C ARG A 64 -13.84 -1.82 -12.70
N LYS A 65 -12.70 -1.54 -13.33
CA LYS A 65 -12.56 -1.56 -14.80
C LYS A 65 -12.66 -2.98 -15.37
N ALA A 66 -12.27 -3.99 -14.62
CA ALA A 66 -12.40 -5.40 -15.02
C ALA A 66 -13.87 -5.89 -15.01
N GLY A 67 -14.81 -5.03 -14.60
CA GLY A 67 -16.25 -5.25 -14.66
C GLY A 67 -16.84 -5.92 -13.44
N GLU A 68 -18.16 -6.13 -13.50
CA GLU A 68 -18.92 -6.73 -12.41
C GLU A 68 -18.43 -8.16 -12.12
N GLY A 69 -18.35 -8.52 -10.83
CA GLY A 69 -17.86 -9.84 -10.41
C GLY A 69 -16.33 -10.04 -10.53
N ALA A 70 -15.55 -8.99 -10.83
CA ALA A 70 -14.10 -9.11 -10.98
C ALA A 70 -13.40 -9.52 -9.68
N GLU A 71 -13.86 -9.06 -8.53
CA GLU A 71 -13.29 -9.45 -7.23
C GLU A 71 -13.59 -10.92 -6.90
N GLU A 72 -14.79 -11.41 -7.23
CA GLU A 72 -15.19 -12.81 -7.05
C GLU A 72 -14.39 -13.72 -7.98
N ARG A 73 -14.21 -13.34 -9.26
CA ARG A 73 -13.37 -14.10 -10.21
C ARG A 73 -11.92 -14.13 -9.73
N ALA A 74 -11.37 -12.97 -9.32
CA ALA A 74 -10.03 -12.85 -8.78
C ALA A 74 -9.82 -13.71 -7.52
N ALA A 75 -10.83 -13.79 -6.65
CA ALA A 75 -10.78 -14.61 -5.44
C ALA A 75 -10.90 -16.11 -5.74
N SER A 76 -11.69 -16.48 -6.77
CA SER A 76 -11.95 -17.89 -7.15
C SER A 76 -10.85 -18.49 -8.00
N ALA A 77 -10.15 -17.67 -8.80
CA ALA A 77 -9.09 -18.14 -9.69
C ALA A 77 -7.94 -18.80 -8.92
N GLY A 78 -7.79 -18.44 -7.63
CA GLY A 78 -6.65 -18.89 -6.84
C GLY A 78 -5.32 -18.52 -7.50
N PHE A 79 -4.23 -19.00 -6.94
CA PHE A 79 -2.93 -18.95 -7.60
C PHE A 79 -2.77 -20.18 -8.52
N GLN A 80 -3.73 -20.42 -9.43
CA GLN A 80 -3.48 -21.35 -10.51
C GLN A 80 -2.42 -20.69 -11.41
N ALA A 81 -1.29 -21.35 -11.52
CA ALA A 81 -0.23 -20.90 -12.40
C ALA A 81 -0.83 -20.68 -13.80
N ALA A 82 -0.89 -19.42 -14.22
CA ALA A 82 -1.15 -19.12 -15.61
C ALA A 82 -0.14 -19.96 -16.43
N ALA A 83 -0.55 -20.47 -17.56
CA ALA A 83 0.34 -21.24 -18.44
C ALA A 83 1.55 -20.42 -18.93
N SER A 84 1.53 -19.11 -18.68
CA SER A 84 2.57 -18.14 -19.02
C SER A 84 3.63 -18.02 -17.92
N PRO A 85 4.91 -17.78 -18.28
CA PRO A 85 5.94 -17.48 -17.31
C PRO A 85 5.58 -16.26 -16.46
N VAL A 86 5.86 -16.34 -15.15
CA VAL A 86 5.68 -15.22 -14.21
C VAL A 86 6.73 -14.14 -14.47
N GLU A 87 6.30 -12.93 -14.78
CA GLU A 87 7.18 -11.80 -14.99
C GLU A 87 7.96 -11.41 -13.71
N PRO A 88 9.18 -10.84 -13.85
CA PRO A 88 9.98 -10.47 -12.68
C PRO A 88 9.25 -9.55 -11.68
N SER A 89 8.46 -8.59 -12.15
CA SER A 89 7.68 -7.68 -11.31
C SER A 89 6.50 -8.37 -10.62
N GLU A 90 5.86 -9.35 -11.27
CA GLU A 90 4.84 -10.21 -10.64
C GLU A 90 5.46 -11.01 -9.49
N ARG A 91 6.61 -11.64 -9.75
CA ARG A 91 7.34 -12.42 -8.73
C ARG A 91 7.76 -11.58 -7.53
N ALA A 92 8.25 -10.35 -7.77
CA ALA A 92 8.64 -9.43 -6.71
C ALA A 92 7.43 -9.07 -5.83
N LEU A 93 6.30 -8.74 -6.45
CA LEU A 93 5.07 -8.39 -5.73
C LEU A 93 4.50 -9.59 -4.94
N ILE A 94 4.50 -10.79 -5.53
CA ILE A 94 4.10 -12.03 -4.83
C ILE A 94 4.95 -12.23 -3.57
N LYS A 95 6.27 -12.15 -3.71
CA LYS A 95 7.20 -12.28 -2.59
C LYS A 95 6.89 -11.26 -1.50
N ARG A 96 6.68 -9.99 -1.88
CA ARG A 96 6.33 -8.93 -0.94
C ARG A 96 5.05 -9.22 -0.17
N ILE A 97 4.02 -9.72 -0.83
CA ILE A 97 2.75 -10.09 -0.16
C ILE A 97 2.99 -11.22 0.87
N CYS A 98 3.78 -12.23 0.49
CA CYS A 98 4.10 -13.36 1.37
C CYS A 98 4.91 -12.96 2.60
N GLU A 99 5.65 -11.84 2.56
CA GLU A 99 6.42 -11.32 3.70
C GLU A 99 5.54 -10.66 4.78
N LEU A 100 4.28 -10.30 4.49
CA LEU A 100 3.42 -9.56 5.42
C LEU A 100 3.24 -10.24 6.79
N PRO A 101 2.98 -11.56 6.90
CA PRO A 101 2.82 -12.20 8.21
C PRO A 101 4.07 -12.08 9.08
N ASP A 102 5.24 -12.26 8.49
CA ASP A 102 6.53 -12.18 9.21
C ASP A 102 6.81 -10.73 9.61
N GLU A 103 6.54 -9.75 8.73
CA GLU A 103 6.67 -8.33 9.07
C GLU A 103 5.75 -7.90 10.22
N VAL A 104 4.52 -8.39 10.25
CA VAL A 104 3.59 -8.11 11.35
C VAL A 104 4.10 -8.73 12.65
N SER A 105 4.54 -10.00 12.63
CA SER A 105 5.09 -10.69 13.78
C SER A 105 6.33 -9.99 14.34
N GLU A 106 7.26 -9.63 13.48
CA GLU A 106 8.50 -8.94 13.84
C GLU A 106 8.24 -7.53 14.37
N THR A 107 7.30 -6.79 13.74
CA THR A 107 6.85 -5.48 14.20
C THR A 107 6.27 -5.55 15.61
N ALA A 108 5.44 -6.54 15.88
CA ALA A 108 4.81 -6.72 17.19
C ALA A 108 5.84 -7.10 18.26
N SER A 109 6.72 -8.07 17.97
CA SER A 109 7.74 -8.54 18.91
C SER A 109 8.73 -7.46 19.30
N ARG A 110 9.12 -6.61 18.35
CA ARG A 110 10.06 -5.49 18.55
C ARG A 110 9.38 -4.18 18.96
N ARG A 111 8.04 -4.11 18.99
CA ARG A 111 7.30 -2.85 19.18
C ARG A 111 7.76 -1.75 18.22
N ALA A 112 7.94 -2.09 16.94
CA ALA A 112 8.59 -1.26 15.93
C ALA A 112 7.62 -0.91 14.78
N PRO A 113 6.57 -0.07 14.99
CA PRO A 113 5.55 0.22 13.98
C PRO A 113 6.10 0.86 12.70
N HIS A 114 7.26 1.53 12.76
CA HIS A 114 7.94 2.08 11.59
C HIS A 114 8.25 1.04 10.51
N ARG A 115 8.38 -0.24 10.87
CA ARG A 115 8.57 -1.34 9.92
C ARG A 115 7.35 -1.51 9.01
N LEU A 116 6.13 -1.37 9.54
CA LEU A 116 4.91 -1.42 8.72
C LEU A 116 4.79 -0.22 7.78
N CYS A 117 5.26 0.97 8.18
CA CYS A 117 5.35 2.10 7.27
C CYS A 117 6.30 1.80 6.09
N ALA A 118 7.49 1.24 6.40
CA ALA A 118 8.46 0.84 5.38
C ALA A 118 7.91 -0.27 4.47
N TYR A 119 7.23 -1.28 5.03
CA TYR A 119 6.56 -2.33 4.27
C TYR A 119 5.47 -1.76 3.36
N GLY A 120 4.63 -0.84 3.85
CA GLY A 120 3.60 -0.16 3.06
C GLY A 120 4.18 0.56 1.84
N MET A 121 5.28 1.27 2.03
CA MET A 121 6.00 1.92 0.92
C MET A 121 6.57 0.91 -0.09
N ALA A 122 7.15 -0.19 0.40
CA ALA A 122 7.75 -1.21 -0.45
C ALA A 122 6.69 -1.95 -1.28
N ILE A 123 5.56 -2.38 -0.69
CA ILE A 123 4.50 -3.07 -1.44
C ILE A 123 3.83 -2.14 -2.46
N ALA A 124 3.68 -0.84 -2.17
CA ALA A 124 3.19 0.13 -3.13
C ALA A 124 4.15 0.30 -4.31
N ALA A 125 5.47 0.34 -4.05
CA ALA A 125 6.49 0.43 -5.11
C ALA A 125 6.51 -0.83 -6.00
N ASP A 126 6.46 -2.02 -5.39
CA ASP A 126 6.40 -3.30 -6.13
C ASP A 126 5.11 -3.39 -6.97
N PHE A 127 3.96 -2.91 -6.45
CA PHE A 127 2.72 -2.83 -7.22
C PHE A 127 2.83 -1.87 -8.40
N HIS A 128 3.42 -0.69 -8.23
CA HIS A 128 3.59 0.25 -9.34
C HIS A 128 4.52 -0.29 -10.43
N ALA A 129 5.56 -1.05 -10.05
CA ALA A 129 6.43 -1.74 -11.01
C ALA A 129 5.64 -2.81 -11.78
N PHE A 130 4.90 -3.66 -11.08
CA PHE A 130 4.03 -4.67 -11.69
C PHE A 130 3.02 -4.04 -12.67
N TYR A 131 2.34 -2.98 -12.25
CA TYR A 131 1.31 -2.33 -13.08
C TYR A 131 1.88 -1.61 -14.32
N ARG A 132 3.13 -1.16 -14.26
CA ARG A 132 3.84 -0.59 -15.40
C ARG A 132 4.26 -1.68 -16.40
N ASP A 133 4.73 -2.82 -15.89
CA ASP A 133 5.36 -3.86 -16.69
C ASP A 133 4.36 -4.89 -17.23
N CYS A 134 3.19 -5.06 -16.56
CA CYS A 134 2.19 -6.08 -16.85
C CYS A 134 0.82 -5.45 -17.16
N GLN A 135 0.26 -5.79 -18.31
CA GLN A 135 -1.14 -5.49 -18.59
C GLN A 135 -2.02 -6.39 -17.71
N VAL A 136 -2.97 -5.79 -16.95
CA VAL A 136 -3.88 -6.54 -16.07
C VAL A 136 -5.19 -6.84 -16.79
N VAL A 137 -5.99 -5.81 -17.08
CA VAL A 137 -7.27 -5.95 -17.78
C VAL A 137 -7.03 -6.14 -19.26
N GLY A 138 -7.61 -7.19 -19.85
CA GLY A 138 -7.39 -7.58 -21.24
C GLY A 138 -6.01 -8.22 -21.47
N ALA A 139 -5.38 -8.78 -20.45
CA ALA A 139 -4.13 -9.51 -20.59
C ALA A 139 -4.31 -10.73 -21.50
N GLU A 140 -3.38 -10.93 -22.44
CA GLU A 140 -3.39 -12.07 -23.34
C GLU A 140 -2.86 -13.34 -22.66
N GLY A 141 -3.41 -14.49 -23.00
CA GLY A 141 -3.06 -15.80 -22.48
C GLY A 141 -4.12 -16.38 -21.54
N GLU A 142 -4.24 -17.70 -21.57
CA GLU A 142 -5.23 -18.42 -20.77
C GLU A 142 -4.97 -18.24 -19.27
N GLY A 143 -5.96 -17.68 -18.54
CA GLY A 143 -5.89 -17.45 -17.08
C GLY A 143 -4.97 -16.33 -16.63
N VAL A 144 -4.31 -15.58 -17.54
CA VAL A 144 -3.38 -14.52 -17.19
C VAL A 144 -4.09 -13.33 -16.57
N GLU A 145 -5.22 -12.90 -17.13
CA GLU A 145 -6.03 -11.80 -16.58
C GLU A 145 -6.49 -12.12 -15.17
N GLU A 146 -7.07 -13.31 -14.97
CA GLU A 146 -7.58 -13.75 -13.66
C GLU A 146 -6.45 -13.83 -12.63
N ALA A 147 -5.30 -14.35 -13.00
CA ALA A 147 -4.13 -14.42 -12.11
C ALA A 147 -3.64 -13.02 -11.70
N ARG A 148 -3.58 -12.07 -12.65
CA ARG A 148 -3.18 -10.68 -12.39
C ARG A 148 -4.22 -9.90 -11.60
N LEU A 149 -5.51 -10.15 -11.84
CA LEU A 149 -6.59 -9.62 -10.99
C LEU A 149 -6.50 -10.18 -9.57
N GLY A 150 -6.21 -11.48 -9.41
CA GLY A 150 -5.96 -12.11 -8.12
C GLY A 150 -4.80 -11.46 -7.37
N LEU A 151 -3.70 -11.20 -8.07
CA LEU A 151 -2.54 -10.50 -7.52
C LEU A 151 -2.88 -9.05 -7.09
N CYS A 152 -3.67 -8.34 -7.90
CA CYS A 152 -4.21 -7.03 -7.55
C CYS A 152 -5.05 -7.10 -6.27
N LEU A 153 -5.99 -8.05 -6.17
CA LEU A 153 -6.87 -8.20 -5.01
C LEU A 153 -6.08 -8.51 -3.73
N LEU A 154 -5.11 -9.41 -3.80
CA LEU A 154 -4.24 -9.74 -2.67
C LEU A 154 -3.40 -8.53 -2.23
N THR A 155 -2.86 -7.77 -3.19
CA THR A 155 -2.12 -6.53 -2.91
C THR A 155 -3.00 -5.48 -2.23
N LYS A 156 -4.23 -5.27 -2.74
CA LYS A 156 -5.23 -4.37 -2.12
C LYS A 156 -5.46 -4.74 -0.66
N ARG A 157 -5.69 -6.01 -0.38
CA ARG A 157 -5.92 -6.53 0.98
C ARG A 157 -4.68 -6.36 1.87
N ALA A 158 -3.49 -6.61 1.35
CA ALA A 158 -2.24 -6.44 2.09
C ALA A 158 -2.00 -4.98 2.46
N ILE A 159 -2.19 -4.05 1.51
CA ILE A 159 -2.09 -2.60 1.77
C ILE A 159 -3.13 -2.16 2.80
N ALA A 160 -4.40 -2.53 2.61
CA ALA A 160 -5.48 -2.17 3.54
C ALA A 160 -5.21 -2.71 4.96
N ARG A 161 -4.70 -3.94 5.08
CA ARG A 161 -4.33 -4.53 6.37
C ARG A 161 -3.17 -3.77 7.01
N THR A 162 -2.14 -3.43 6.25
CA THR A 162 -0.97 -2.68 6.72
C THR A 162 -1.39 -1.30 7.24
N LEU A 163 -2.16 -0.54 6.43
CA LEU A 163 -2.67 0.77 6.83
C LEU A 163 -3.58 0.67 8.05
N GLY A 164 -4.48 -0.32 8.09
CA GLY A 164 -5.37 -0.55 9.22
C GLY A 164 -4.63 -0.85 10.53
N LEU A 165 -3.51 -1.59 10.50
CA LEU A 165 -2.65 -1.83 11.67
C LEU A 165 -1.98 -0.54 12.17
N LEU A 166 -1.74 0.43 11.29
CA LEU A 166 -1.22 1.76 11.63
C LEU A 166 -2.34 2.74 12.06
N GLY A 167 -3.62 2.34 11.96
CA GLY A 167 -4.77 3.21 12.21
C GLY A 167 -4.95 4.28 11.13
N ILE A 168 -4.58 3.96 9.89
CA ILE A 168 -4.65 4.82 8.70
C ILE A 168 -5.70 4.26 7.75
N SER A 169 -6.46 5.13 7.10
CA SER A 169 -7.48 4.74 6.14
C SER A 169 -6.91 4.17 4.83
N ALA A 170 -7.67 3.28 4.19
CA ALA A 170 -7.36 2.73 2.87
C ALA A 170 -8.49 3.13 1.89
N PRO A 171 -8.44 4.34 1.29
CA PRO A 171 -9.52 4.84 0.45
C PRO A 171 -9.64 4.06 -0.85
N GLU A 172 -10.88 3.85 -1.31
CA GLU A 172 -11.19 3.22 -2.60
C GLU A 172 -11.09 4.20 -3.78
N ARG A 173 -11.04 5.51 -3.50
CA ARG A 173 -10.96 6.62 -4.47
C ARG A 173 -10.13 7.75 -3.90
N MET A 174 -9.33 8.33 -4.73
CA MET A 174 -8.54 9.53 -4.46
C MET A 174 -8.59 10.47 -5.66
#